data_ef7f7026cf7545012996d3bb9e39976b
#
_entry.id   ef7f7026cf7545012996d3bb9e39976b
#
_cell.length_a   1.000
_cell.length_b   1.000
_cell.length_c   1.000
_cell.angle_alpha   90.00
_cell.angle_beta   90.00
_cell.angle_gamma   90.00
#
_symmetry.space_group_name_H-M   'P 1'
#
loop_
_entity.id
_entity.type
_entity.pdbx_description
1 polymer ?
#
loop_
_entity_poly.entity_id
_entity_poly.type
_entity_poly.pdbx_seq_one_letter_code
_entity_poly.pdbx_strand_id
1 'polypeptide(L)'
;MYTPWEIICHLFRIIWLNSLHWILVIVGILSIHVRMPGNRSLKDKRRIVKSLLKRVQNRHSVAIAEIGYQEYRDSALLGFCCITTQTSHAHSMLDNVLAFVASIYPEIEV
;
A
#
# COMPACT_ATOMS: atom_id res chain seq x y z
N MET A 1 -8.23 -15.46 -16.53
CA MET A 1 -8.29 -15.94 -15.15
C MET A 1 -8.40 -14.78 -14.19
N TYR A 2 -9.34 -14.84 -13.29
CA TYR A 2 -9.53 -13.79 -12.32
C TYR A 2 -8.51 -13.89 -11.20
N THR A 3 -7.87 -12.80 -10.86
CA THR A 3 -7.01 -12.74 -9.70
C THR A 3 -7.84 -12.31 -8.49
N PRO A 4 -7.69 -12.93 -7.33
CA PRO A 4 -8.52 -12.65 -6.17
C PRO A 4 -8.21 -11.31 -5.50
N TRP A 5 -7.30 -10.55 -6.04
CA TRP A 5 -6.89 -9.28 -5.46
C TRP A 5 -6.71 -8.25 -6.55
N GLU A 6 -7.03 -7.02 -6.20
CA GLU A 6 -6.85 -5.86 -7.07
C GLU A 6 -5.72 -5.02 -6.56
N ILE A 7 -4.89 -4.59 -7.47
CA ILE A 7 -3.78 -3.69 -7.18
C ILE A 7 -3.95 -2.46 -8.04
N ILE A 8 -4.09 -1.32 -7.39
CA ILE A 8 -4.20 -0.05 -8.07
C ILE A 8 -3.00 0.79 -7.70
N CYS A 9 -2.24 1.18 -8.71
CA CYS A 9 -1.09 2.07 -8.52
C CYS A 9 -1.34 3.36 -9.28
N HIS A 10 -1.44 4.45 -8.56
CA HIS A 10 -1.67 5.77 -9.14
C HIS A 10 -0.46 6.65 -8.90
N LEU A 11 -0.02 7.30 -9.96
CA LEU A 11 1.07 8.26 -9.89
C LEU A 11 0.55 9.63 -10.27
N PHE A 12 0.75 10.58 -9.39
CA PHE A 12 0.37 11.96 -9.60
C PHE A 12 1.60 12.83 -9.76
N ARG A 13 1.56 13.69 -10.74
CA ARG A 13 2.59 14.71 -10.93
C ARG A 13 2.03 16.04 -10.47
N ILE A 14 2.69 16.63 -9.50
CA ILE A 14 2.33 17.94 -9.00
C ILE A 14 3.47 18.89 -9.33
N ILE A 15 3.14 19.93 -10.08
CA ILE A 15 4.10 20.96 -10.42
C ILE A 15 3.80 22.17 -9.56
N TRP A 16 4.74 22.51 -8.71
CA TRP A 16 4.64 23.73 -7.90
C TRP A 16 5.36 24.86 -8.60
N LEU A 17 4.64 25.93 -8.82
CA LEU A 17 5.23 27.15 -9.35
C LEU A 17 5.58 28.05 -8.17
N ASN A 18 6.84 28.07 -7.80
CA ASN A 18 7.34 29.07 -6.89
C ASN A 18 7.93 30.20 -7.73
N SER A 19 7.93 31.43 -7.22
CA SER A 19 8.35 32.61 -7.98
C SER A 19 9.73 32.50 -8.62
N LEU A 20 10.57 31.56 -8.17
CA LEU A 20 11.94 31.42 -8.66
C LEU A 20 12.30 30.01 -9.11
N HIS A 21 11.52 28.97 -8.78
CA HIS A 21 11.89 27.59 -9.07
C HIS A 21 10.67 26.74 -9.43
N TRP A 22 10.91 25.80 -10.34
CA TRP A 22 9.98 24.75 -10.66
C TRP A 22 10.33 23.54 -9.82
N ILE A 23 9.41 23.10 -9.00
CA ILE A 23 9.60 21.88 -8.21
C ILE A 23 8.67 20.83 -8.77
N LEU A 24 9.24 19.69 -9.21
CA LEU A 24 8.47 18.54 -9.63
C LEU A 24 8.40 17.56 -8.48
N VAL A 25 7.19 17.31 -8.00
CA VAL A 25 6.94 16.33 -6.95
C VAL A 25 6.06 15.22 -7.52
N ILE A 26 6.45 14.00 -7.28
CA ILE A 26 5.69 12.82 -7.69
C ILE A 26 5.22 12.12 -6.43
N VAL A 27 3.91 11.89 -6.35
CA VAL A 27 3.29 11.11 -5.27
C VAL A 27 2.82 9.81 -5.87
N GLY A 28 3.34 8.71 -5.35
CA GLY A 28 2.90 7.37 -5.75
C GLY A 28 1.93 6.82 -4.71
N ILE A 29 0.83 6.25 -5.16
CA ILE A 29 -0.17 5.62 -4.31
C ILE A 29 -0.37 4.19 -4.76
N LEU A 30 -0.29 3.27 -3.81
CA LEU A 30 -0.56 1.86 -4.04
C LEU A 30 -1.68 1.42 -3.11
N SER A 31 -2.72 0.82 -3.66
CA SER A 31 -3.80 0.22 -2.87
C SER A 31 -3.76 -1.29 -3.05
N ILE A 32 -3.78 -2.02 -1.95
CA ILE A 32 -3.78 -3.48 -1.97
C ILE A 32 -5.00 -3.96 -1.21
N HIS A 33 -5.83 -4.76 -1.88
CA HIS A 33 -6.93 -5.45 -1.24
C HIS A 33 -6.42 -6.80 -0.73
N VAL A 34 -6.35 -6.96 0.57
CA VAL A 34 -5.87 -8.19 1.20
C VAL A 34 -7.07 -8.97 1.71
N ARG A 35 -7.16 -10.23 1.31
CA ARG A 35 -8.21 -11.11 1.78
C ARG A 35 -7.63 -12.12 2.75
N MET A 36 -8.35 -12.37 3.82
CA MET A 36 -7.95 -13.29 4.89
C MET A 36 -9.04 -14.35 5.07
N PRO A 37 -9.15 -15.29 4.11
CA PRO A 37 -10.19 -16.32 4.20
C PRO A 37 -10.03 -17.14 5.48
N GLY A 38 -11.15 -17.42 6.13
CA GLY A 38 -11.13 -18.19 7.36
C GLY A 38 -10.85 -17.40 8.63
N ASN A 39 -10.54 -16.13 8.51
CA ASN A 39 -10.37 -15.30 9.70
C ASN A 39 -11.73 -15.04 10.35
N ARG A 40 -11.83 -15.31 11.64
CA ARG A 40 -13.13 -15.38 12.33
C ARG A 40 -13.46 -14.15 13.15
N SER A 41 -12.51 -13.26 13.42
CA SER A 41 -12.76 -12.14 14.28
C SER A 41 -12.15 -10.87 13.75
N LEU A 42 -12.84 -9.78 14.01
CA LEU A 42 -12.34 -8.45 13.65
C LEU A 42 -11.08 -8.11 14.47
N LYS A 43 -11.03 -8.58 15.71
CA LYS A 43 -9.85 -8.37 16.57
C LYS A 43 -8.61 -9.02 15.97
N ASP A 44 -8.73 -10.25 15.49
CA ASP A 44 -7.61 -10.95 14.86
C ASP A 44 -7.19 -10.27 13.57
N LYS A 45 -8.17 -9.83 12.75
CA LYS A 45 -7.86 -9.08 11.54
C LYS A 45 -7.08 -7.81 11.86
N ARG A 46 -7.53 -7.04 12.84
CA ARG A 46 -6.86 -5.79 13.21
C ARG A 46 -5.42 -6.03 13.67
N ARG A 47 -5.19 -7.13 14.37
CA ARG A 47 -3.85 -7.51 14.80
C ARG A 47 -2.96 -7.86 13.61
N ILE A 48 -3.48 -8.64 12.66
CA ILE A 48 -2.76 -9.00 11.45
C ILE A 48 -2.41 -7.77 10.62
N VAL A 49 -3.39 -6.91 10.39
CA VAL A 49 -3.19 -5.68 9.62
C VAL A 49 -2.17 -4.77 10.30
N LYS A 50 -2.29 -4.56 11.59
CA LYS A 50 -1.35 -3.73 12.32
C LYS A 50 0.07 -4.25 12.24
N SER A 51 0.24 -5.56 12.38
CA SER A 51 1.54 -6.21 12.28
C SER A 51 2.12 -6.05 10.88
N LEU A 52 1.31 -6.28 9.86
CA LEU A 52 1.73 -6.15 8.47
C LEU A 52 2.17 -4.72 8.15
N LEU A 53 1.35 -3.75 8.52
CA LEU A 53 1.67 -2.33 8.26
C LEU A 53 2.96 -1.91 8.97
N LYS A 54 3.14 -2.36 10.20
CA LYS A 54 4.36 -2.04 10.95
C LYS A 54 5.60 -2.63 10.30
N ARG A 55 5.51 -3.86 9.79
CA ARG A 55 6.62 -4.49 9.08
C ARG A 55 6.97 -3.73 7.80
N VAL A 56 5.96 -3.29 7.05
CA VAL A 56 6.20 -2.48 5.86
C VAL A 56 6.88 -1.17 6.24
N GLN A 57 6.36 -0.49 7.26
CA GLN A 57 6.91 0.78 7.71
C GLN A 57 8.37 0.67 8.16
N ASN A 58 8.73 -0.46 8.77
CA ASN A 58 10.10 -0.66 9.24
C ASN A 58 11.10 -0.89 8.10
N ARG A 59 10.64 -1.34 6.94
CA ARG A 59 11.52 -1.69 5.82
C ARG A 59 11.43 -0.73 4.64
N HIS A 60 10.35 0.03 4.56
CA HIS A 60 10.08 0.90 3.41
C HIS A 60 9.70 2.29 3.88
N SER A 61 10.20 3.27 3.15
CA SER A 61 9.92 4.68 3.46
C SER A 61 8.63 5.12 2.79
N VAL A 62 7.51 4.65 3.32
CA VAL A 62 6.18 4.95 2.78
C VAL A 62 5.23 5.31 3.92
N ALA A 63 4.26 6.16 3.62
CA ALA A 63 3.11 6.37 4.49
C ALA A 63 2.14 5.20 4.30
N ILE A 64 1.49 4.79 5.37
CA ILE A 64 0.62 3.61 5.37
C ILE A 64 -0.69 3.88 6.07
N ALA A 65 -1.75 3.19 5.61
CA ALA A 65 -3.05 3.24 6.29
C ALA A 65 -3.91 2.07 5.86
N GLU A 66 -4.82 1.65 6.74
CA GLU A 66 -5.95 0.82 6.32
C GLU A 66 -7.04 1.79 5.86
N ILE A 67 -7.42 1.70 4.58
CA ILE A 67 -8.27 2.71 3.94
C ILE A 67 -9.66 2.20 3.56
N GLY A 68 -9.94 0.93 3.77
CA GLY A 68 -11.26 0.39 3.48
C GLY A 68 -11.48 -0.98 4.10
N TYR A 69 -12.72 -1.44 4.05
CA TYR A 69 -13.14 -2.72 4.62
C TYR A 69 -12.85 -2.83 6.12
N GLN A 70 -12.85 -1.71 6.83
CA GLN A 70 -12.44 -1.67 8.24
C GLN A 70 -13.31 -2.51 9.15
N GLU A 71 -14.57 -2.65 8.81
CA GLU A 71 -15.54 -3.45 9.59
C GLU A 71 -15.62 -4.90 9.12
N TYR A 72 -14.85 -5.28 8.09
CA TYR A 72 -14.85 -6.63 7.56
C TYR A 72 -13.77 -7.44 8.26
N ARG A 73 -14.13 -8.63 8.74
CA ARG A 73 -13.17 -9.49 9.44
C ARG A 73 -12.22 -10.25 8.52
N ASP A 74 -12.57 -10.36 7.24
CA ASP A 74 -11.85 -11.17 6.27
C ASP A 74 -11.26 -10.37 5.12
N SER A 75 -11.34 -9.06 5.18
CA SER A 75 -10.81 -8.19 4.12
C SER A 75 -10.25 -6.91 4.71
N ALA A 76 -9.21 -6.42 4.06
CA ALA A 76 -8.63 -5.12 4.38
C ALA A 76 -8.19 -4.45 3.08
N LEU A 77 -8.41 -3.16 2.99
CA LEU A 77 -7.86 -2.35 1.90
C LEU A 77 -6.75 -1.49 2.49
N LEU A 78 -5.53 -1.74 2.04
CA LEU A 78 -4.34 -1.07 2.55
C LEU A 78 -3.84 -0.06 1.54
N GLY A 79 -3.50 1.13 2.03
CA GLY A 79 -2.96 2.19 1.20
C GLY A 79 -1.52 2.48 1.57
N PHE A 80 -0.69 2.68 0.55
CA PHE A 80 0.72 3.03 0.70
C PHE A 80 1.01 4.21 -0.21
N CYS A 81 1.80 5.16 0.29
CA CYS A 81 2.09 6.38 -0.43
C CYS A 81 3.56 6.73 -0.30
N CYS A 82 4.16 7.17 -1.39
CA CYS A 82 5.53 7.68 -1.37
C CYS A 82 5.62 9.02 -2.07
N ILE A 83 6.65 9.76 -1.73
CA ILE A 83 6.96 11.05 -2.34
C ILE A 83 8.36 10.98 -2.92
N THR A 84 8.50 11.40 -4.16
CA THR A 84 9.80 11.38 -4.84
C THR A 84 9.80 12.42 -5.96
N THR A 85 10.95 12.58 -6.60
CA THR A 85 11.10 13.44 -7.77
C THR A 85 11.19 12.66 -9.07
N GLN A 86 11.21 11.32 -9.00
CA GLN A 86 11.35 10.45 -10.18
C GLN A 86 10.26 9.39 -10.20
N THR A 87 9.56 9.32 -11.33
CA THR A 87 8.48 8.35 -11.53
C THR A 87 8.98 6.91 -11.42
N SER A 88 10.15 6.61 -12.00
CA SER A 88 10.73 5.27 -11.93
C SER A 88 11.03 4.86 -10.49
N HIS A 89 11.47 5.79 -9.66
CA HIS A 89 11.73 5.53 -8.25
C HIS A 89 10.42 5.21 -7.51
N ALA A 90 9.37 5.97 -7.80
CA ALA A 90 8.06 5.70 -7.19
C ALA A 90 7.55 4.30 -7.53
N HIS A 91 7.64 3.90 -8.80
CA HIS A 91 7.27 2.55 -9.22
C HIS A 91 8.10 1.50 -8.49
N SER A 92 9.40 1.70 -8.41
CA SER A 92 10.30 0.76 -7.75
C SER A 92 9.98 0.60 -6.28
N MET A 93 9.75 1.71 -5.57
CA MET A 93 9.38 1.68 -4.16
C MET A 93 8.08 0.93 -3.92
N LEU A 94 7.07 1.20 -4.73
CA LEU A 94 5.76 0.58 -4.55
C LEU A 94 5.76 -0.88 -4.97
N ASP A 95 6.50 -1.24 -6.01
CA ASP A 95 6.67 -2.64 -6.41
C ASP A 95 7.35 -3.44 -5.30
N ASN A 96 8.33 -2.85 -4.63
CA ASN A 96 9.00 -3.50 -3.51
C ASN A 96 8.06 -3.71 -2.32
N VAL A 97 7.21 -2.74 -2.05
CA VAL A 97 6.18 -2.88 -1.01
C VAL A 97 5.23 -4.02 -1.35
N LEU A 98 4.76 -4.06 -2.59
CA LEU A 98 3.84 -5.11 -3.04
C LEU A 98 4.48 -6.50 -2.90
N ALA A 99 5.71 -6.65 -3.36
CA ALA A 99 6.43 -7.92 -3.26
C ALA A 99 6.61 -8.34 -1.80
N PHE A 100 6.92 -7.40 -0.93
CA PHE A 100 7.10 -7.66 0.49
C PHE A 100 5.80 -8.12 1.15
N VAL A 101 4.70 -7.44 0.87
CA VAL A 101 3.39 -7.81 1.41
C VAL A 101 3.01 -9.21 0.94
N ALA A 102 3.21 -9.51 -0.33
CA ALA A 102 2.88 -10.83 -0.88
C ALA A 102 3.73 -11.94 -0.27
N SER A 103 4.95 -11.64 0.17
CA SER A 103 5.85 -12.64 0.73
C SER A 103 5.62 -12.93 2.20
N ILE A 104 5.10 -11.96 2.97
CA ILE A 104 4.96 -12.10 4.42
C ILE A 104 3.89 -13.12 4.80
N TYR A 105 2.75 -13.07 4.12
CA TYR A 105 1.62 -13.93 4.42
C TYR A 105 1.20 -14.68 3.15
N PRO A 106 1.86 -15.80 2.84
CA PRO A 106 1.55 -16.56 1.62
C PRO A 106 0.11 -17.04 1.55
N GLU A 107 -0.51 -17.28 2.70
CA GLU A 107 -1.91 -17.71 2.77
C GLU A 107 -2.90 -16.57 2.63
N ILE A 108 -2.44 -15.33 2.62
CA ILE A 108 -3.30 -14.16 2.43
C ILE A 108 -3.37 -13.87 0.95
N GLU A 109 -4.59 -13.77 0.43
CA GLU A 109 -4.82 -13.38 -0.96
C GLU A 109 -4.69 -11.87 -1.08
N VAL A 110 -3.80 -11.46 -1.94
CA VAL A 110 -3.50 -10.04 -2.17
C VAL A 110 -4.16 -9.55 -3.44
#